data_06f30cdf2dcb7a571c9433dc185223e1
#
_entry.id   06f30cdf2dcb7a571c9433dc185223e1
#
_cell.length_a   1.000
_cell.length_b   1.000
_cell.length_c   1.000
_cell.angle_alpha   90.00
_cell.angle_beta   90.00
_cell.angle_gamma   90.00
#
_symmetry.space_group_name_H-M   'P 1'
#
loop_
_entity.id
_entity.type
_entity.pdbx_description
1 polymer ?
#
loop_
_entity_poly.entity_id
_entity_poly.type
_entity_poly.pdbx_seq_one_letter_code
_entity_poly.pdbx_strand_id
1 'polypeptide(L)'
;MIAWYGSVEQRRTLGADLAAGKVLGVWNTEPAPGVTVAEEGLRGAKSYATGAGHIDIAVVTAATSEGKQMVLAHAADPARADPSAWRVRGMRATVSGTYDLTGLPVNAATRLGAPGDYEREPRFSAGAWRFAAVQLGGVEHVLTLLRDHLADSPAGQAPVHRARFGKALAAARSAYLWVREAADRAEAANAGPETISFVLLTRGVVEDAGLTVMEAAARSIGTRAFFVDNPLDQACRDLAIYLRQPVPDQALDRAAAAFLAEDAWTDDPLW
;
A
#
# COMPACT_ATOMS: atom_id res chain seq x y z
N MET A 1 12.92 -1.15 -3.94
CA MET A 1 13.72 -2.31 -3.54
C MET A 1 14.63 -2.80 -4.67
N ILE A 2 14.10 -3.36 -5.74
CA ILE A 2 14.90 -3.92 -6.84
C ILE A 2 15.85 -2.89 -7.48
N ALA A 3 15.37 -1.66 -7.69
CA ALA A 3 16.20 -0.59 -8.25
C ALA A 3 17.39 -0.21 -7.36
N TRP A 4 17.25 -0.32 -6.05
CA TRP A 4 18.29 0.06 -5.09
C TRP A 4 19.22 -1.09 -4.70
N TYR A 5 18.67 -2.30 -4.53
CA TYR A 5 19.40 -3.44 -3.97
C TYR A 5 19.65 -4.56 -4.95
N GLY A 6 19.03 -4.52 -6.15
CA GLY A 6 19.20 -5.54 -7.16
C GLY A 6 20.57 -5.43 -7.88
N SER A 7 21.16 -6.56 -8.23
CA SER A 7 22.29 -6.61 -9.13
C SER A 7 21.90 -6.12 -10.54
N VAL A 8 22.87 -5.82 -11.38
CA VAL A 8 22.61 -5.44 -12.78
C VAL A 8 21.80 -6.52 -13.51
N GLU A 9 22.13 -7.78 -13.27
CA GLU A 9 21.43 -8.93 -13.88
C GLU A 9 20.00 -9.05 -13.37
N GLN A 10 19.77 -8.92 -12.06
CA GLN A 10 18.43 -8.94 -11.48
C GLN A 10 17.56 -7.81 -12.02
N ARG A 11 18.08 -6.59 -12.11
CA ARG A 11 17.34 -5.45 -12.68
C ARG A 11 16.98 -5.69 -14.13
N ARG A 12 17.90 -6.26 -14.94
CA ARG A 12 17.67 -6.59 -16.33
C ARG A 12 16.58 -7.67 -16.50
N THR A 13 16.69 -8.76 -15.75
CA THR A 13 15.73 -9.88 -15.80
C THR A 13 14.34 -9.44 -15.37
N LEU A 14 14.23 -8.75 -14.22
CA LEU A 14 12.94 -8.28 -13.73
C LEU A 14 12.34 -7.17 -14.62
N GLY A 15 13.16 -6.35 -15.26
CA GLY A 15 12.71 -5.40 -16.29
C GLY A 15 12.09 -6.10 -17.50
N ALA A 16 12.69 -7.19 -17.97
CA ALA A 16 12.14 -8.01 -19.03
C ALA A 16 10.85 -8.73 -18.60
N ASP A 17 10.80 -9.24 -17.37
CA ASP A 17 9.61 -9.87 -16.80
C ASP A 17 8.42 -8.89 -16.74
N LEU A 18 8.66 -7.66 -16.28
CA LEU A 18 7.64 -6.59 -16.25
C LEU A 18 7.17 -6.23 -17.67
N ALA A 19 8.09 -6.12 -18.63
CA ALA A 19 7.74 -5.86 -20.02
C ALA A 19 6.93 -7.00 -20.65
N ALA A 20 7.10 -8.23 -20.16
CA ALA A 20 6.29 -9.39 -20.53
C ALA A 20 4.94 -9.48 -19.78
N GLY A 21 4.61 -8.49 -18.95
CA GLY A 21 3.36 -8.43 -18.22
C GLY A 21 3.34 -9.21 -16.91
N LYS A 22 4.49 -9.68 -16.42
CA LYS A 22 4.53 -10.36 -15.11
C LYS A 22 4.22 -9.40 -13.97
N VAL A 23 3.52 -9.91 -12.97
CA VAL A 23 3.10 -9.17 -11.78
C VAL A 23 4.03 -9.49 -10.61
N LEU A 24 4.54 -8.44 -9.98
CA LEU A 24 5.40 -8.54 -8.80
C LEU A 24 4.67 -8.12 -7.54
N GLY A 25 4.99 -8.80 -6.42
CA GLY A 25 4.47 -8.47 -5.09
C GLY A 25 5.57 -8.29 -4.05
N VAL A 26 5.18 -7.78 -2.88
CA VAL A 26 6.04 -7.71 -1.70
C VAL A 26 5.26 -8.32 -0.53
N TRP A 27 5.79 -9.39 0.07
CA TRP A 27 5.16 -10.07 1.19
C TRP A 27 6.11 -10.07 2.39
N ASN A 28 5.76 -9.33 3.43
CA ASN A 28 6.57 -9.22 4.63
C ASN A 28 5.96 -9.92 5.85
N THR A 29 4.62 -9.87 5.98
CA THR A 29 3.93 -10.44 7.15
C THR A 29 4.00 -11.97 7.15
N GLU A 30 4.27 -12.55 8.32
CA GLU A 30 4.41 -13.99 8.48
C GLU A 30 3.79 -14.47 9.79
N PRO A 31 3.20 -15.68 9.83
CA PRO A 31 2.79 -16.32 11.07
C PRO A 31 4.04 -16.83 11.84
N ALA A 32 3.92 -17.02 13.14
CA ALA A 32 4.98 -17.68 13.91
C ALA A 32 5.20 -19.13 13.42
N PRO A 33 6.44 -19.62 13.36
CA PRO A 33 7.69 -19.03 13.83
C PRO A 33 8.38 -18.08 12.85
N GLY A 34 7.77 -17.73 11.73
CA GLY A 34 8.33 -16.88 10.68
C GLY A 34 8.98 -17.66 9.54
N VAL A 35 9.52 -16.93 8.56
CA VAL A 35 10.24 -17.49 7.42
C VAL A 35 11.74 -17.44 7.67
N THR A 36 12.42 -18.54 7.43
CA THR A 36 13.88 -18.67 7.59
C THR A 36 14.54 -19.14 6.31
N VAL A 37 15.82 -18.84 6.15
CA VAL A 37 16.69 -19.45 5.15
C VAL A 37 17.28 -20.72 5.74
N ALA A 38 17.00 -21.87 5.12
CA ALA A 38 17.56 -23.17 5.46
C ALA A 38 18.50 -23.67 4.33
N GLU A 39 19.14 -24.81 4.54
CA GLU A 39 20.08 -25.40 3.56
C GLU A 39 19.38 -25.72 2.24
N GLU A 40 18.16 -26.27 2.31
CA GLU A 40 17.35 -26.67 1.17
C GLU A 40 16.55 -25.50 0.54
N GLY A 41 16.67 -24.28 1.05
CA GLY A 41 15.94 -23.10 0.57
C GLY A 41 15.15 -22.37 1.68
N LEU A 42 14.05 -21.71 1.31
CA LEU A 42 13.17 -21.08 2.28
C LEU A 42 12.40 -22.14 3.08
N ARG A 43 12.08 -21.82 4.33
CA ARG A 43 11.20 -22.60 5.20
C ARG A 43 10.19 -21.67 5.87
N GLY A 44 8.90 -21.98 5.74
CA GLY A 44 7.79 -21.21 6.32
C GLY A 44 6.89 -20.59 5.28
N ALA A 45 5.95 -19.75 5.76
CA ALA A 45 4.91 -19.15 4.92
C ALA A 45 4.78 -17.64 5.18
N LYS A 46 4.26 -16.91 4.19
CA LYS A 46 3.81 -15.53 4.36
C LYS A 46 2.29 -15.50 4.50
N SER A 47 1.79 -14.61 5.37
CA SER A 47 0.38 -14.28 5.50
C SER A 47 0.10 -12.91 4.90
N TYR A 48 -1.18 -12.64 4.63
CA TYR A 48 -1.58 -11.44 3.87
C TYR A 48 -0.81 -11.30 2.55
N ALA A 49 -0.49 -12.44 1.95
CA ALA A 49 0.22 -12.53 0.68
C ALA A 49 -0.71 -12.12 -0.46
N THR A 50 -0.80 -10.84 -0.75
CA THR A 50 -1.67 -10.28 -1.78
C THR A 50 -1.35 -10.91 -3.14
N GLY A 51 -2.39 -11.43 -3.81
CA GLY A 51 -2.26 -12.15 -5.08
C GLY A 51 -1.63 -13.53 -4.95
N ALA A 52 -1.70 -14.18 -3.78
CA ALA A 52 -1.15 -15.53 -3.57
C ALA A 52 -1.64 -16.51 -4.65
N GLY A 53 -0.68 -17.13 -5.35
CA GLY A 53 -0.96 -18.05 -6.47
C GLY A 53 -1.36 -17.37 -7.80
N HIS A 54 -1.40 -16.04 -7.85
CA HIS A 54 -1.78 -15.25 -9.04
C HIS A 54 -0.71 -14.24 -9.49
N ILE A 55 0.31 -13.98 -8.67
CA ILE A 55 1.46 -13.15 -9.06
C ILE A 55 2.65 -14.03 -9.42
N ASP A 56 3.56 -13.52 -10.23
CA ASP A 56 4.69 -14.29 -10.74
C ASP A 56 5.87 -14.34 -9.78
N ILE A 57 6.20 -13.19 -9.19
CA ILE A 57 7.38 -13.04 -8.33
C ILE A 57 7.01 -12.20 -7.10
N ALA A 58 7.36 -12.66 -5.92
CA ALA A 58 7.26 -11.89 -4.69
C ALA A 58 8.65 -11.58 -4.12
N VAL A 59 8.87 -10.33 -3.68
CA VAL A 59 9.94 -10.02 -2.74
C VAL A 59 9.45 -10.43 -1.37
N VAL A 60 10.12 -11.38 -0.76
CA VAL A 60 9.84 -11.86 0.60
C VAL A 60 11.03 -11.61 1.52
N THR A 61 10.78 -11.51 2.81
CA THR A 61 11.83 -11.45 3.83
C THR A 61 11.94 -12.78 4.53
N ALA A 62 13.16 -13.24 4.83
CA ALA A 62 13.44 -14.45 5.57
C ALA A 62 14.56 -14.21 6.59
N ALA A 63 14.44 -14.75 7.79
CA ALA A 63 15.46 -14.62 8.82
C ALA A 63 16.71 -15.43 8.49
N THR A 64 17.87 -14.84 8.76
CA THR A 64 19.19 -15.48 8.75
C THR A 64 19.92 -15.15 10.06
N SER A 65 21.10 -15.72 10.29
CA SER A 65 21.95 -15.36 11.42
C SER A 65 22.44 -13.91 11.39
N GLU A 66 22.46 -13.27 10.21
CA GLU A 66 22.95 -11.91 9.99
C GLU A 66 21.82 -10.86 9.90
N GLY A 67 20.55 -11.28 10.01
CA GLY A 67 19.38 -10.41 9.89
C GLY A 67 18.39 -10.90 8.83
N LYS A 68 17.41 -10.06 8.49
CA LYS A 68 16.41 -10.38 7.46
C LYS A 68 16.98 -10.21 6.05
N GLN A 69 16.99 -11.28 5.28
CA GLN A 69 17.37 -11.31 3.88
C GLN A 69 16.13 -11.15 2.99
N MET A 70 16.17 -10.26 2.01
CA MET A 70 15.19 -10.24 0.92
C MET A 70 15.49 -11.35 -0.09
N VAL A 71 14.43 -12.04 -0.52
CA VAL A 71 14.50 -13.11 -1.53
C VAL A 71 13.43 -12.89 -2.61
N LEU A 72 13.82 -13.03 -3.86
CA LEU A 72 12.92 -13.08 -5.01
C LEU A 72 12.33 -14.49 -5.11
N ALA A 73 11.11 -14.66 -4.65
CA ALA A 73 10.42 -15.96 -4.64
C ALA A 73 9.50 -16.07 -5.86
N HIS A 74 9.58 -17.18 -6.58
CA HIS A 74 8.57 -17.52 -7.59
C HIS A 74 7.25 -17.83 -6.90
N ALA A 75 6.18 -17.11 -7.28
CA ALA A 75 4.92 -17.06 -6.55
C ALA A 75 3.71 -17.51 -7.39
N ALA A 76 3.94 -18.01 -8.60
CA ALA A 76 2.89 -18.38 -9.55
C ALA A 76 2.29 -19.78 -9.33
N ASP A 77 2.71 -20.50 -8.29
CA ASP A 77 2.18 -21.85 -8.01
C ASP A 77 0.94 -21.75 -7.09
N PRO A 78 -0.28 -21.97 -7.61
CA PRO A 78 -1.50 -21.89 -6.82
C PRO A 78 -1.62 -23.00 -5.77
N ALA A 79 -0.89 -24.13 -5.92
CA ALA A 79 -0.91 -25.22 -4.94
C ALA A 79 -0.26 -24.82 -3.59
N ARG A 80 0.54 -23.76 -3.57
CA ARG A 80 1.17 -23.20 -2.38
C ARG A 80 0.33 -22.13 -1.69
N ALA A 81 -0.77 -21.70 -2.32
CA ALA A 81 -1.64 -20.63 -1.83
C ALA A 81 -2.80 -21.18 -1.03
N ASP A 82 -3.06 -20.63 0.14
CA ASP A 82 -4.28 -20.85 0.91
C ASP A 82 -5.03 -19.53 1.13
N PRO A 83 -6.08 -19.24 0.35
CA PRO A 83 -6.90 -18.06 0.51
C PRO A 83 -8.01 -18.21 1.56
N SER A 84 -8.15 -19.34 2.22
CA SER A 84 -9.30 -19.66 3.08
C SER A 84 -9.49 -18.72 4.25
N ALA A 85 -8.40 -18.13 4.76
CA ALA A 85 -8.42 -17.14 5.83
C ALA A 85 -8.82 -15.73 5.35
N TRP A 86 -8.80 -15.45 4.03
CA TRP A 86 -9.14 -14.13 3.48
C TRP A 86 -10.66 -13.93 3.35
N ARG A 87 -11.36 -13.93 4.51
CA ARG A 87 -12.82 -13.83 4.61
C ARG A 87 -13.25 -12.39 4.92
N VAL A 88 -12.96 -11.49 4.01
CA VAL A 88 -13.16 -10.04 4.17
C VAL A 88 -14.38 -9.53 3.41
N ARG A 89 -14.90 -8.37 3.81
CA ARG A 89 -16.04 -7.71 3.14
C ARG A 89 -15.61 -6.90 1.92
N GLY A 90 -14.44 -6.26 1.97
CA GLY A 90 -13.80 -5.51 0.89
C GLY A 90 -12.50 -6.15 0.44
N MET A 91 -11.92 -5.68 -0.68
CA MET A 91 -10.66 -6.18 -1.26
C MET A 91 -10.63 -7.71 -1.45
N ARG A 92 -11.76 -8.32 -1.74
CA ARG A 92 -11.87 -9.79 -1.92
C ARG A 92 -11.03 -10.28 -3.09
N ALA A 93 -10.98 -9.49 -4.16
CA ALA A 93 -10.22 -9.81 -5.37
C ALA A 93 -8.69 -9.83 -5.16
N THR A 94 -8.18 -9.29 -4.05
CA THR A 94 -6.74 -9.31 -3.76
C THR A 94 -6.23 -10.69 -3.34
N VAL A 95 -7.13 -11.61 -2.95
CA VAL A 95 -6.80 -12.98 -2.53
C VAL A 95 -5.58 -12.99 -1.58
N SER A 96 -5.60 -12.11 -0.56
CA SER A 96 -4.46 -11.91 0.36
C SER A 96 -4.38 -13.03 1.41
N GLY A 97 -4.20 -14.25 0.96
CA GLY A 97 -4.13 -15.46 1.78
C GLY A 97 -2.76 -15.72 2.39
N THR A 98 -2.50 -16.99 2.65
CA THR A 98 -1.19 -17.51 3.04
C THR A 98 -0.50 -18.14 1.82
N TYR A 99 0.81 -18.04 1.74
CA TYR A 99 1.61 -18.68 0.69
C TYR A 99 2.80 -19.43 1.30
N ASP A 100 2.88 -20.75 1.04
CA ASP A 100 3.98 -21.59 1.51
C ASP A 100 5.22 -21.40 0.64
N LEU A 101 6.31 -20.96 1.28
CA LEU A 101 7.60 -20.72 0.63
C LEU A 101 8.57 -21.91 0.77
N THR A 102 8.19 -22.97 1.49
CA THR A 102 9.09 -24.08 1.84
C THR A 102 9.68 -24.73 0.59
N GLY A 103 11.01 -24.86 0.56
CA GLY A 103 11.77 -25.43 -0.54
C GLY A 103 12.01 -24.49 -1.74
N LEU A 104 11.53 -23.23 -1.70
CA LEU A 104 11.89 -22.28 -2.76
C LEU A 104 13.38 -21.89 -2.65
N PRO A 105 14.09 -21.81 -3.79
CA PRO A 105 15.56 -21.69 -3.78
C PRO A 105 16.03 -20.33 -3.26
N VAL A 106 17.12 -20.34 -2.50
CA VAL A 106 17.85 -19.16 -2.05
C VAL A 106 19.30 -19.26 -2.55
N ASN A 107 19.60 -18.50 -3.58
CA ASN A 107 20.91 -18.49 -4.24
C ASN A 107 21.28 -17.06 -4.72
N ALA A 108 22.39 -16.90 -5.40
CA ALA A 108 22.86 -15.59 -5.87
C ALA A 108 21.86 -14.87 -6.80
N ALA A 109 21.05 -15.61 -7.57
CA ALA A 109 20.05 -15.01 -8.46
C ALA A 109 18.80 -14.56 -7.70
N THR A 110 18.44 -15.23 -6.59
CA THR A 110 17.22 -14.93 -5.81
C THR A 110 17.47 -14.03 -4.60
N ARG A 111 18.70 -14.00 -4.02
CA ARG A 111 19.02 -13.06 -2.95
C ARG A 111 19.03 -11.63 -3.45
N LEU A 112 18.27 -10.76 -2.83
CA LEU A 112 18.17 -9.34 -3.18
C LEU A 112 18.79 -8.50 -2.06
N GLY A 113 19.85 -7.75 -2.37
CA GLY A 113 20.58 -6.96 -1.38
C GLY A 113 21.28 -7.79 -0.31
N ALA A 114 21.72 -7.13 0.74
CA ALA A 114 22.31 -7.72 1.93
C ALA A 114 21.26 -7.93 3.04
N PRO A 115 21.55 -8.78 4.06
CA PRO A 115 20.74 -8.85 5.27
C PRO A 115 20.55 -7.46 5.91
N GLY A 116 19.31 -7.13 6.33
CA GLY A 116 18.95 -5.83 6.91
C GLY A 116 18.59 -4.73 5.91
N ASP A 117 18.89 -4.89 4.61
CA ASP A 117 18.58 -3.87 3.61
C ASP A 117 17.09 -3.57 3.47
N TYR A 118 16.21 -4.54 3.77
CA TYR A 118 14.76 -4.34 3.72
C TYR A 118 14.29 -3.22 4.64
N GLU A 119 14.81 -3.20 5.87
CA GLU A 119 14.40 -2.27 6.94
C GLU A 119 15.27 -1.00 7.00
N ARG A 120 16.12 -0.78 5.98
CA ARG A 120 17.02 0.39 5.94
C ARG A 120 16.25 1.68 5.75
N GLU A 121 16.35 2.55 6.75
CA GLU A 121 15.78 3.89 6.72
C GLU A 121 16.62 4.87 5.85
N PRO A 122 16.03 5.94 5.30
CA PRO A 122 14.61 6.30 5.35
C PRO A 122 13.74 5.51 4.36
N ARG A 123 14.34 4.73 3.47
CA ARG A 123 13.67 4.07 2.34
C ARG A 123 12.58 3.10 2.75
N PHE A 124 12.71 2.45 3.91
CA PHE A 124 11.68 1.54 4.42
C PHE A 124 10.40 2.30 4.80
N SER A 125 10.48 3.19 5.76
CA SER A 125 9.31 3.92 6.26
C SER A 125 8.79 4.95 5.25
N ALA A 126 9.68 5.70 4.59
CA ALA A 126 9.28 6.64 3.55
C ALA A 126 8.66 5.94 2.34
N GLY A 127 8.99 4.66 2.08
CA GLY A 127 8.36 3.85 1.04
C GLY A 127 6.84 3.70 1.19
N ALA A 128 6.28 4.01 2.35
CA ALA A 128 4.84 3.98 2.62
C ALA A 128 4.02 4.99 1.79
N TRP A 129 4.64 6.00 1.16
CA TRP A 129 3.95 6.88 0.22
C TRP A 129 3.22 6.11 -0.89
N ARG A 130 3.73 4.93 -1.29
CA ARG A 130 3.12 4.08 -2.32
C ARG A 130 1.77 3.51 -1.87
N PHE A 131 1.65 3.15 -0.59
CA PHE A 131 0.35 2.76 -0.01
C PHE A 131 -0.63 3.92 -0.05
N ALA A 132 -0.19 5.11 0.38
CA ALA A 132 -1.01 6.32 0.35
C ALA A 132 -1.46 6.66 -1.08
N ALA A 133 -0.59 6.50 -2.08
CA ALA A 133 -0.93 6.73 -3.48
C ALA A 133 -2.03 5.78 -4.00
N VAL A 134 -1.94 4.48 -3.67
CA VAL A 134 -2.98 3.51 -4.07
C VAL A 134 -4.30 3.79 -3.34
N GLN A 135 -4.25 4.14 -2.05
CA GLN A 135 -5.43 4.53 -1.29
C GLN A 135 -6.07 5.79 -1.85
N LEU A 136 -5.27 6.79 -2.25
CA LEU A 136 -5.76 7.98 -2.94
C LEU A 136 -6.51 7.64 -4.23
N GLY A 137 -6.02 6.69 -5.03
CA GLY A 137 -6.74 6.19 -6.22
C GLY A 137 -8.13 5.65 -5.87
N GLY A 138 -8.27 4.95 -4.73
CA GLY A 138 -9.57 4.53 -4.20
C GLY A 138 -10.45 5.71 -3.79
N VAL A 139 -9.88 6.74 -3.16
CA VAL A 139 -10.60 7.98 -2.79
C VAL A 139 -11.12 8.69 -4.03
N GLU A 140 -10.28 8.84 -5.06
CA GLU A 140 -10.64 9.47 -6.33
C GLU A 140 -11.72 8.68 -7.08
N HIS A 141 -11.69 7.34 -7.00
CA HIS A 141 -12.73 6.50 -7.59
C HIS A 141 -14.09 6.72 -6.91
N VAL A 142 -14.15 6.73 -5.58
CA VAL A 142 -15.40 7.03 -4.83
C VAL A 142 -15.89 8.45 -5.15
N LEU A 143 -14.99 9.43 -5.24
CA LEU A 143 -15.35 10.81 -5.62
C LEU A 143 -15.92 10.88 -7.05
N THR A 144 -15.38 10.10 -7.97
CA THR A 144 -15.87 10.01 -9.35
C THR A 144 -17.29 9.45 -9.40
N LEU A 145 -17.54 8.35 -8.68
CA LEU A 145 -18.90 7.77 -8.58
C LEU A 145 -19.92 8.76 -7.99
N LEU A 146 -19.51 9.52 -6.96
CA LEU A 146 -20.34 10.59 -6.40
C LEU A 146 -20.60 11.70 -7.42
N ARG A 147 -19.58 12.16 -8.14
CA ARG A 147 -19.71 13.18 -9.20
C ARG A 147 -20.71 12.73 -10.26
N ASP A 148 -20.57 11.52 -10.77
CA ASP A 148 -21.40 10.99 -11.83
C ASP A 148 -22.87 10.89 -11.37
N HIS A 149 -23.11 10.36 -10.16
CA HIS A 149 -24.44 10.34 -9.58
C HIS A 149 -25.08 11.74 -9.47
N LEU A 150 -24.31 12.75 -9.03
CA LEU A 150 -24.83 14.10 -8.87
C LEU A 150 -25.05 14.79 -10.23
N ALA A 151 -24.18 14.52 -11.23
CA ALA A 151 -24.34 15.09 -12.58
C ALA A 151 -25.60 14.58 -13.27
N ASP A 152 -25.94 13.29 -13.06
CA ASP A 152 -27.02 12.59 -13.74
C ASP A 152 -28.35 12.63 -12.96
N SER A 153 -28.43 13.36 -11.84
CA SER A 153 -29.63 13.38 -11.00
C SER A 153 -30.03 14.79 -10.56
N PRO A 154 -31.33 15.02 -10.24
CA PRO A 154 -31.79 16.28 -9.66
C PRO A 154 -31.09 16.66 -8.34
N ALA A 155 -30.52 15.69 -7.63
CA ALA A 155 -29.77 15.92 -6.40
C ALA A 155 -28.58 16.87 -6.61
N GLY A 156 -27.96 16.85 -7.79
CA GLY A 156 -26.87 17.76 -8.13
C GLY A 156 -27.26 19.24 -8.20
N GLN A 157 -28.56 19.54 -8.33
CA GLN A 157 -29.06 20.92 -8.27
C GLN A 157 -29.25 21.43 -6.84
N ALA A 158 -29.30 20.55 -5.86
CA ALA A 158 -29.52 20.93 -4.46
C ALA A 158 -28.24 21.50 -3.82
N PRO A 159 -28.30 22.70 -3.19
CA PRO A 159 -27.10 23.33 -2.57
C PRO A 159 -26.41 22.46 -1.55
N VAL A 160 -27.14 21.66 -0.77
CA VAL A 160 -26.60 20.78 0.26
C VAL A 160 -25.70 19.68 -0.34
N HIS A 161 -26.07 19.11 -1.48
CA HIS A 161 -25.26 18.09 -2.14
C HIS A 161 -24.03 18.70 -2.82
N ARG A 162 -24.20 19.89 -3.44
CA ARG A 162 -23.04 20.62 -3.98
C ARG A 162 -22.02 21.00 -2.92
N ALA A 163 -22.48 21.45 -1.75
CA ALA A 163 -21.59 21.77 -0.64
C ALA A 163 -20.82 20.53 -0.12
N ARG A 164 -21.49 19.39 0.00
CA ARG A 164 -20.84 18.11 0.36
C ARG A 164 -19.81 17.68 -0.67
N PHE A 165 -20.18 17.76 -1.95
CA PHE A 165 -19.25 17.43 -3.04
C PHE A 165 -18.05 18.37 -3.05
N GLY A 166 -18.24 19.68 -2.86
CA GLY A 166 -17.15 20.66 -2.76
C GLY A 166 -16.17 20.33 -1.63
N LYS A 167 -16.69 19.94 -0.44
CA LYS A 167 -15.86 19.50 0.68
C LYS A 167 -15.08 18.22 0.35
N ALA A 168 -15.74 17.24 -0.26
CA ALA A 168 -15.10 15.98 -0.68
C ALA A 168 -14.01 16.21 -1.73
N LEU A 169 -14.28 17.08 -2.70
CA LEU A 169 -13.31 17.47 -3.74
C LEU A 169 -12.08 18.16 -3.14
N ALA A 170 -12.26 19.08 -2.20
CA ALA A 170 -11.17 19.76 -1.53
C ALA A 170 -10.30 18.77 -0.72
N ALA A 171 -10.93 17.83 0.01
CA ALA A 171 -10.22 16.81 0.77
C ALA A 171 -9.39 15.89 -0.14
N ALA A 172 -9.98 15.37 -1.22
CA ALA A 172 -9.27 14.54 -2.19
C ALA A 172 -8.11 15.29 -2.87
N ARG A 173 -8.32 16.57 -3.22
CA ARG A 173 -7.27 17.41 -3.83
C ARG A 173 -6.13 17.69 -2.85
N SER A 174 -6.42 17.95 -1.58
CA SER A 174 -5.40 18.08 -0.54
C SER A 174 -4.58 16.79 -0.43
N ALA A 175 -5.23 15.64 -0.31
CA ALA A 175 -4.55 14.35 -0.25
C ALA A 175 -3.65 14.10 -1.47
N TYR A 176 -4.10 14.47 -2.67
CA TYR A 176 -3.29 14.39 -3.89
C TYR A 176 -1.99 15.21 -3.78
N LEU A 177 -2.07 16.44 -3.30
CA LEU A 177 -0.89 17.32 -3.15
C LEU A 177 0.10 16.75 -2.14
N TRP A 178 -0.38 16.25 -1.01
CA TRP A 178 0.44 15.58 0.00
C TRP A 178 1.12 14.32 -0.55
N VAL A 179 0.39 13.45 -1.27
CA VAL A 179 0.96 12.21 -1.83
C VAL A 179 2.01 12.53 -2.88
N ARG A 180 1.77 13.53 -3.75
CA ARG A 180 2.76 13.95 -4.74
C ARG A 180 4.04 14.41 -4.09
N GLU A 181 3.95 15.27 -3.08
CA GLU A 181 5.11 15.78 -2.36
C GLU A 181 5.82 14.67 -1.58
N ALA A 182 5.07 13.77 -0.94
CA ALA A 182 5.63 12.61 -0.26
C ALA A 182 6.44 11.70 -1.22
N ALA A 183 5.95 11.52 -2.44
CA ALA A 183 6.65 10.77 -3.48
C ALA A 183 7.95 11.47 -3.90
N ASP A 184 7.88 12.77 -4.17
CA ASP A 184 9.04 13.56 -4.59
C ASP A 184 10.14 13.55 -3.51
N ARG A 185 9.77 13.74 -2.24
CA ARG A 185 10.71 13.69 -1.10
C ARG A 185 11.29 12.29 -0.90
N ALA A 186 10.45 11.23 -0.94
CA ALA A 186 10.88 9.86 -0.66
C ALA A 186 11.77 9.25 -1.76
N GLU A 187 11.61 9.70 -3.01
CA GLU A 187 12.43 9.23 -4.14
C GLU A 187 13.66 10.11 -4.40
N ALA A 188 13.83 11.20 -3.67
CA ALA A 188 15.01 12.04 -3.77
C ALA A 188 16.28 11.27 -3.36
N ALA A 189 17.38 11.51 -4.07
CA ALA A 189 18.66 10.84 -3.79
C ALA A 189 19.20 11.16 -2.38
N ASN A 190 18.86 12.34 -1.85
CA ASN A 190 19.26 12.85 -0.55
C ASN A 190 18.14 12.78 0.50
N ALA A 191 17.12 11.92 0.31
CA ALA A 191 16.05 11.75 1.27
C ALA A 191 16.59 11.45 2.68
N GLY A 192 16.24 12.29 3.65
CA GLY A 192 16.66 12.21 5.03
C GLY A 192 15.56 11.65 5.97
N PRO A 193 15.85 11.56 7.28
CA PRO A 193 14.92 11.07 8.28
C PRO A 193 13.60 11.86 8.37
N GLU A 194 13.64 13.17 8.12
CA GLU A 194 12.47 14.07 8.09
C GLU A 194 11.41 13.61 7.07
N THR A 195 11.86 13.00 5.98
CA THR A 195 10.98 12.43 4.96
C THR A 195 10.04 11.36 5.53
N ILE A 196 10.51 10.61 6.52
CA ILE A 196 9.70 9.57 7.20
C ILE A 196 8.47 10.20 7.83
N SER A 197 8.65 11.24 8.65
CA SER A 197 7.55 11.93 9.34
C SER A 197 6.55 12.53 8.37
N PHE A 198 7.04 13.16 7.29
CA PHE A 198 6.18 13.70 6.25
C PHE A 198 5.31 12.63 5.57
N VAL A 199 5.90 11.50 5.19
CA VAL A 199 5.17 10.37 4.58
C VAL A 199 4.15 9.76 5.53
N LEU A 200 4.50 9.63 6.81
CA LEU A 200 3.58 9.10 7.82
C LEU A 200 2.38 10.04 8.06
N LEU A 201 2.57 11.38 8.05
CA LEU A 201 1.46 12.35 8.07
C LEU A 201 0.61 12.26 6.80
N THR A 202 1.23 12.14 5.63
CA THR A 202 0.52 11.97 4.35
C THR A 202 -0.45 10.80 4.42
N ARG A 203 -0.10 9.74 5.13
CA ARG A 203 -0.95 8.58 5.37
C ARG A 203 -2.26 8.97 6.09
N GLY A 204 -2.17 9.80 7.14
CA GLY A 204 -3.33 10.32 7.87
C GLY A 204 -4.21 11.23 7.00
N VAL A 205 -3.58 12.12 6.23
CA VAL A 205 -4.32 13.02 5.31
C VAL A 205 -5.13 12.24 4.27
N VAL A 206 -4.57 11.16 3.72
CA VAL A 206 -5.29 10.30 2.76
C VAL A 206 -6.44 9.54 3.43
N GLU A 207 -6.25 9.08 4.66
CA GLU A 207 -7.30 8.42 5.44
C GLU A 207 -8.47 9.37 5.70
N ASP A 208 -8.21 10.57 6.19
CA ASP A 208 -9.23 11.60 6.46
C ASP A 208 -9.98 11.99 5.18
N ALA A 209 -9.26 12.13 4.08
CA ALA A 209 -9.88 12.39 2.78
C ALA A 209 -10.81 11.24 2.35
N GLY A 210 -10.37 10.00 2.52
CA GLY A 210 -11.17 8.82 2.20
C GLY A 210 -12.45 8.75 3.04
N LEU A 211 -12.35 8.96 4.35
CA LEU A 211 -13.52 9.00 5.25
C LEU A 211 -14.47 10.13 4.86
N THR A 212 -13.95 11.33 4.55
CA THR A 212 -14.74 12.48 4.13
C THR A 212 -15.48 12.20 2.83
N VAL A 213 -14.82 11.61 1.82
CA VAL A 213 -15.40 11.32 0.51
C VAL A 213 -16.46 10.21 0.59
N MET A 214 -16.19 9.13 1.33
CA MET A 214 -17.16 8.05 1.55
C MET A 214 -18.42 8.54 2.25
N GLU A 215 -18.28 9.36 3.29
CA GLU A 215 -19.41 9.94 4.01
C GLU A 215 -20.23 10.90 3.11
N ALA A 216 -19.54 11.75 2.31
CA ALA A 216 -20.21 12.63 1.38
C ALA A 216 -21.01 11.85 0.33
N ALA A 217 -20.47 10.75 -0.18
CA ALA A 217 -21.12 9.88 -1.15
C ALA A 217 -22.35 9.17 -0.53
N ALA A 218 -22.19 8.58 0.63
CA ALA A 218 -23.27 7.90 1.35
C ALA A 218 -24.46 8.84 1.63
N ARG A 219 -24.19 10.06 2.13
CA ARG A 219 -25.22 11.07 2.41
C ARG A 219 -25.88 11.66 1.17
N SER A 220 -25.20 11.68 0.05
CA SER A 220 -25.74 12.29 -1.18
C SER A 220 -26.56 11.30 -1.98
N ILE A 221 -26.17 10.02 -1.99
CA ILE A 221 -26.86 8.94 -2.71
C ILE A 221 -27.94 8.28 -1.83
N GLY A 222 -27.77 8.34 -0.50
CA GLY A 222 -28.71 7.77 0.45
C GLY A 222 -28.62 6.25 0.52
N THR A 223 -29.72 5.58 0.90
CA THR A 223 -29.79 4.12 1.10
C THR A 223 -29.28 3.31 -0.09
N ARG A 224 -29.44 3.85 -1.31
CA ARG A 224 -28.99 3.19 -2.55
C ARG A 224 -27.47 3.00 -2.60
N ALA A 225 -26.71 3.82 -1.88
CA ALA A 225 -25.26 3.69 -1.75
C ALA A 225 -24.78 2.35 -1.12
N PHE A 226 -25.68 1.66 -0.42
CA PHE A 226 -25.40 0.43 0.33
C PHE A 226 -25.95 -0.84 -0.35
N PHE A 227 -26.48 -0.72 -1.57
CA PHE A 227 -26.99 -1.88 -2.30
C PHE A 227 -25.85 -2.58 -3.01
N VAL A 228 -25.85 -3.91 -2.96
CA VAL A 228 -24.76 -4.76 -3.49
C VAL A 228 -24.55 -4.64 -5.00
N ASP A 229 -25.57 -4.19 -5.74
CA ASP A 229 -25.50 -3.88 -7.17
C ASP A 229 -25.04 -2.45 -7.47
N ASN A 230 -24.79 -1.64 -6.45
CA ASN A 230 -24.26 -0.29 -6.62
C ASN A 230 -22.73 -0.32 -6.57
N PRO A 231 -22.01 0.14 -7.62
CA PRO A 231 -20.55 0.15 -7.64
C PRO A 231 -19.93 0.92 -6.48
N LEU A 232 -20.64 1.91 -5.92
CA LEU A 232 -20.19 2.65 -4.76
C LEU A 232 -20.06 1.78 -3.51
N ASP A 233 -20.99 0.82 -3.29
CA ASP A 233 -20.92 -0.09 -2.15
C ASP A 233 -19.63 -0.90 -2.18
N GLN A 234 -19.27 -1.47 -3.33
CA GLN A 234 -18.02 -2.20 -3.48
C GLN A 234 -16.82 -1.30 -3.27
N ALA A 235 -16.77 -0.13 -3.93
CA ALA A 235 -15.66 0.80 -3.81
C ALA A 235 -15.43 1.26 -2.36
N CYS A 236 -16.50 1.57 -1.63
CA CYS A 236 -16.42 1.95 -0.22
C CYS A 236 -15.98 0.78 0.68
N ARG A 237 -16.43 -0.45 0.44
CA ARG A 237 -15.98 -1.61 1.22
C ARG A 237 -14.50 -1.92 0.99
N ASP A 238 -14.03 -1.80 -0.24
CA ASP A 238 -12.62 -2.02 -0.60
C ASP A 238 -11.74 -0.93 0.03
N LEU A 239 -12.12 0.33 -0.13
CA LEU A 239 -11.40 1.47 0.44
C LEU A 239 -11.39 1.42 1.98
N ALA A 240 -12.51 1.11 2.62
CA ALA A 240 -12.64 1.08 4.07
C ALA A 240 -11.66 0.08 4.73
N ILE A 241 -11.44 -1.09 4.13
CA ILE A 241 -10.45 -2.05 4.65
C ILE A 241 -9.02 -1.60 4.34
N TYR A 242 -8.78 -1.03 3.16
CA TYR A 242 -7.44 -0.64 2.76
C TYR A 242 -6.93 0.56 3.55
N LEU A 243 -7.80 1.51 3.91
CA LEU A 243 -7.45 2.64 4.79
C LEU A 243 -6.97 2.19 6.19
N ARG A 244 -7.25 0.96 6.63
CA ARG A 244 -6.74 0.42 7.91
C ARG A 244 -5.35 -0.19 7.81
N GLN A 245 -4.68 -0.11 6.65
CA GLN A 245 -3.37 -0.72 6.40
C GLN A 245 -2.35 0.32 5.91
N PRO A 246 -1.09 0.19 6.34
CA PRO A 246 -0.63 -0.48 7.56
C PRO A 246 -0.79 0.47 8.77
N VAL A 247 -1.31 0.00 9.88
CA VAL A 247 -1.34 0.63 11.23
C VAL A 247 -1.42 2.17 11.25
N PRO A 248 -2.51 2.78 10.78
CA PRO A 248 -2.59 4.23 10.56
C PRO A 248 -2.34 5.05 11.82
N ASP A 249 -2.89 4.62 12.97
CA ASP A 249 -2.74 5.34 14.24
C ASP A 249 -1.27 5.39 14.71
N GLN A 250 -0.54 4.28 14.54
CA GLN A 250 0.90 4.25 14.87
C GLN A 250 1.74 5.11 13.91
N ALA A 251 1.33 5.20 12.64
CA ALA A 251 2.01 6.08 11.69
C ALA A 251 1.85 7.55 12.10
N LEU A 252 0.64 7.95 12.46
CA LEU A 252 0.36 9.31 12.91
C LEU A 252 1.06 9.64 14.24
N ASP A 253 1.04 8.72 15.21
CA ASP A 253 1.73 8.88 16.49
C ASP A 253 3.24 9.07 16.29
N ARG A 254 3.88 8.23 15.48
CA ARG A 254 5.32 8.35 15.17
C ARG A 254 5.66 9.70 14.53
N ALA A 255 4.84 10.17 13.60
CA ALA A 255 5.05 11.46 12.97
C ALA A 255 4.93 12.60 14.00
N ALA A 256 3.86 12.60 14.79
CA ALA A 256 3.63 13.61 15.82
C ALA A 256 4.77 13.64 16.85
N ALA A 257 5.22 12.47 17.31
CA ALA A 257 6.33 12.37 18.25
C ALA A 257 7.64 12.98 17.69
N ALA A 258 7.91 12.76 16.40
CA ALA A 258 9.08 13.33 15.75
C ALA A 258 9.02 14.87 15.70
N PHE A 259 7.88 15.45 15.34
CA PHE A 259 7.69 16.90 15.31
C PHE A 259 7.66 17.54 16.70
N LEU A 260 7.22 16.83 17.73
CA LEU A 260 7.30 17.31 19.11
C LEU A 260 8.74 17.32 19.65
N ALA A 261 9.57 16.40 19.16
CA ALA A 261 10.98 16.32 19.56
C ALA A 261 11.85 17.36 18.83
N GLU A 262 11.54 17.64 17.57
CA GLU A 262 12.31 18.55 16.71
C GLU A 262 11.37 19.13 15.64
N ASP A 263 11.40 20.45 15.48
CA ASP A 263 10.67 21.11 14.40
C ASP A 263 11.38 20.88 13.06
N ALA A 264 11.04 19.74 12.44
CA ALA A 264 11.65 19.30 11.19
C ALA A 264 11.27 20.16 9.97
N TRP A 265 10.38 21.14 10.15
CA TRP A 265 9.91 22.02 9.07
C TRP A 265 10.46 23.44 9.14
N THR A 266 11.19 23.80 10.20
CA THR A 266 11.74 25.17 10.38
C THR A 266 12.58 25.60 9.18
N ASP A 267 13.31 24.68 8.56
CA ASP A 267 14.17 24.95 7.40
C ASP A 267 13.52 24.56 6.06
N ASP A 268 12.23 24.18 6.05
CA ASP A 268 11.51 23.83 4.83
C ASP A 268 11.11 25.11 4.07
N PRO A 269 11.64 25.35 2.86
CA PRO A 269 11.35 26.57 2.10
C PRO A 269 9.88 26.68 1.65
N LEU A 270 9.09 25.63 1.80
CA LEU A 270 7.67 25.59 1.44
C LEU A 270 6.73 25.78 2.63
N TRP A 271 7.29 25.93 3.84
CA TRP A 271 6.51 26.10 5.07
C TRP A 271 6.38 27.56 5.50
#